data_368f78d008e9434d28120a0165467cc9
#
_entry.id   368f78d008e9434d28120a0165467cc9
#
_cell.length_a   1.000
_cell.length_b   1.000
_cell.length_c   1.000
_cell.angle_alpha   90.00
_cell.angle_beta   90.00
_cell.angle_gamma   90.00
#
_symmetry.space_group_name_H-M   'P 1'
#
loop_
_entity.id
_entity.type
_entity.pdbx_description
1 polymer ?
#
loop_
_entity_poly.entity_id
_entity_poly.type
_entity_poly.pdbx_seq_one_letter_code
_entity_poly.pdbx_strand_id
1 'polypeptide(L)'
;QGMNYLVSLPRRVVIVYIPLLVFLFVLLFPFYWMGITAFKPNTELLSRTGNPFWVIAPTLAHFEHLLFKTSYPNWMWNTVLISVVATFFSLFASVLAAYAIERLRFNGSRQVGLCIFLAYLVPPSILFIPLAFIVFQLGLFDTRWALMLTYPTFLIPFCTWLLMGYFRSIPYELEECALIDGASRLQILTKIVLPLAVPGLISAGIFAFTLSWNEFIYALTFIQSSENKTVPVGVLTELVRGDIFEWCALMAGALFGSLPVAFIYSFFVEYY
;
A
#
# COMPACT_ATOMS: atom_id res chain seq x y z
N GLN A 1 -37.39 -9.68 12.84
CA GLN A 1 -37.43 -11.17 12.97
C GLN A 1 -36.07 -11.84 12.74
N GLY A 2 -35.06 -11.16 12.12
CA GLY A 2 -33.75 -11.76 11.80
C GLY A 2 -32.78 -11.97 12.98
N MET A 3 -32.94 -11.29 14.10
CA MET A 3 -31.97 -11.28 15.20
C MET A 3 -32.13 -12.44 16.22
N ASN A 4 -33.30 -13.06 16.29
CA ASN A 4 -33.57 -14.14 17.24
C ASN A 4 -33.02 -15.52 16.82
N TYR A 5 -32.62 -15.69 15.56
CA TYR A 5 -32.03 -16.95 15.07
C TYR A 5 -30.58 -17.16 15.54
N LEU A 6 -29.89 -16.12 16.02
CA LEU A 6 -28.52 -16.18 16.52
C LEU A 6 -28.41 -16.48 18.02
N VAL A 7 -29.53 -16.64 18.72
CA VAL A 7 -29.54 -16.77 20.19
C VAL A 7 -29.16 -18.16 20.70
N SER A 8 -29.34 -19.23 19.90
CA SER A 8 -28.95 -20.59 20.32
C SER A 8 -27.47 -20.85 19.99
N LEU A 9 -26.70 -21.22 21.00
CA LEU A 9 -25.25 -21.51 20.93
C LEU A 9 -24.89 -22.47 19.76
N PRO A 10 -25.59 -23.61 19.55
CA PRO A 10 -25.27 -24.51 18.44
C PRO A 10 -25.48 -23.89 17.05
N ARG A 11 -26.47 -23.00 16.88
CA ARG A 11 -26.68 -22.29 15.62
C ARG A 11 -25.58 -21.25 15.36
N ARG A 12 -25.12 -20.52 16.37
CA ARG A 12 -23.99 -19.60 16.25
C ARG A 12 -22.71 -20.33 15.82
N VAL A 13 -22.48 -21.51 16.39
CA VAL A 13 -21.31 -22.33 16.03
C VAL A 13 -21.35 -22.68 14.54
N VAL A 14 -22.48 -23.18 14.05
CA VAL A 14 -22.59 -23.66 12.66
C VAL A 14 -22.64 -22.50 11.65
N ILE A 15 -23.38 -21.42 11.95
CA ILE A 15 -23.66 -20.36 10.96
C ILE A 15 -22.59 -19.25 10.99
N VAL A 16 -21.94 -19.02 12.14
CA VAL A 16 -20.97 -17.92 12.28
C VAL A 16 -19.55 -18.45 12.50
N TYR A 17 -19.33 -19.29 13.53
CA TYR A 17 -17.96 -19.64 13.92
C TYR A 17 -17.31 -20.63 12.95
N ILE A 18 -18.02 -21.61 12.42
CA ILE A 18 -17.44 -22.55 11.45
C ILE A 18 -17.10 -21.82 10.14
N PRO A 19 -17.99 -21.06 9.46
CA PRO A 19 -17.62 -20.27 8.29
C PRO A 19 -16.48 -19.28 8.56
N LEU A 20 -16.49 -18.62 9.72
CA LEU A 20 -15.42 -17.69 10.12
C LEU A 20 -14.08 -18.40 10.27
N LEU A 21 -14.03 -19.55 10.94
CA LEU A 21 -12.82 -20.35 11.11
C LEU A 21 -12.29 -20.85 9.77
N VAL A 22 -13.16 -21.33 8.88
CA VAL A 22 -12.76 -21.75 7.54
C VAL A 22 -12.19 -20.57 6.77
N PHE A 23 -12.87 -19.43 6.81
CA PHE A 23 -12.39 -18.20 6.17
C PHE A 23 -11.03 -17.75 6.71
N LEU A 24 -10.89 -17.70 8.04
CA LEU A 24 -9.62 -17.35 8.69
C LEU A 24 -8.51 -18.34 8.36
N PHE A 25 -8.81 -19.65 8.33
CA PHE A 25 -7.83 -20.66 7.96
C PHE A 25 -7.32 -20.45 6.53
N VAL A 26 -8.22 -20.26 5.58
CA VAL A 26 -7.86 -20.00 4.17
C VAL A 26 -7.05 -18.70 4.03
N LEU A 27 -7.44 -17.65 4.76
CA LEU A 27 -6.77 -16.35 4.71
C LEU A 27 -5.38 -16.38 5.35
N LEU A 28 -5.22 -17.08 6.49
CA LEU A 28 -3.97 -17.12 7.24
C LEU A 28 -3.00 -18.20 6.75
N PHE A 29 -3.49 -19.18 6.00
CA PHE A 29 -2.67 -20.28 5.51
C PHE A 29 -1.44 -19.84 4.69
N PRO A 30 -1.54 -18.89 3.74
CA PRO A 30 -0.36 -18.39 3.01
C PRO A 30 0.69 -17.77 3.95
N PHE A 31 0.27 -17.03 4.97
CA PHE A 31 1.20 -16.45 5.95
C PHE A 31 1.84 -17.52 6.83
N TYR A 32 1.07 -18.50 7.24
CA TYR A 32 1.60 -19.68 7.94
C TYR A 32 2.66 -20.38 7.10
N TRP A 33 2.35 -20.64 5.83
CA TRP A 33 3.27 -21.29 4.89
C TRP A 33 4.54 -20.47 4.68
N MET A 34 4.43 -19.17 4.51
CA MET A 34 5.54 -18.25 4.42
C MET A 34 6.43 -18.32 5.67
N GLY A 35 5.79 -18.28 6.85
CA GLY A 35 6.48 -18.36 8.13
C GLY A 35 7.26 -19.66 8.28
N ILE A 36 6.61 -20.82 8.14
CA ILE A 36 7.30 -22.10 8.28
C ILE A 36 8.44 -22.28 7.27
N THR A 37 8.24 -21.83 6.01
CA THR A 37 9.27 -21.93 4.98
C THR A 37 10.45 -21.02 5.29
N ALA A 38 10.22 -19.83 5.82
CA ALA A 38 11.28 -18.90 6.20
C ALA A 38 12.18 -19.44 7.32
N PHE A 39 11.64 -20.27 8.21
CA PHE A 39 12.38 -20.88 9.32
C PHE A 39 12.94 -22.27 8.99
N LYS A 40 12.59 -22.89 7.86
CA LYS A 40 13.13 -24.21 7.46
C LYS A 40 14.55 -24.08 6.93
N PRO A 41 15.49 -24.95 7.35
CA PRO A 41 16.77 -25.07 6.68
C PRO A 41 16.60 -25.63 5.26
N ASN A 42 17.48 -25.24 4.32
CA ASN A 42 17.42 -25.70 2.93
C ASN A 42 17.45 -27.22 2.80
N THR A 43 18.15 -27.92 3.70
CA THR A 43 18.20 -29.37 3.73
C THR A 43 16.85 -30.03 4.03
N GLU A 44 16.06 -29.42 4.91
CA GLU A 44 14.70 -29.87 5.23
C GLU A 44 13.72 -29.55 4.10
N LEU A 45 13.85 -28.39 3.45
CA LEU A 45 13.00 -28.01 2.34
C LEU A 45 13.15 -28.93 1.13
N LEU A 46 14.39 -29.35 0.84
CA LEU A 46 14.72 -30.23 -0.30
C LEU A 46 14.51 -31.72 0.02
N SER A 47 14.23 -32.05 1.27
CA SER A 47 13.99 -33.44 1.69
C SER A 47 12.66 -33.97 1.17
N ARG A 48 12.69 -35.08 0.42
CA ARG A 48 11.49 -35.77 -0.08
C ARG A 48 10.65 -36.42 1.02
N THR A 49 11.24 -36.65 2.20
CA THR A 49 10.60 -37.31 3.35
C THR A 49 10.22 -36.36 4.45
N GLY A 50 10.54 -35.06 4.30
CA GLY A 50 10.23 -34.02 5.27
C GLY A 50 8.73 -33.70 5.33
N ASN A 51 8.25 -33.32 6.51
CA ASN A 51 6.88 -32.84 6.66
C ASN A 51 6.75 -31.41 6.08
N PRO A 52 5.91 -31.19 5.06
CA PRO A 52 5.77 -29.84 4.48
C PRO A 52 5.11 -28.84 5.43
N PHE A 53 4.27 -29.29 6.37
CA PHE A 53 3.48 -28.45 7.27
C PHE A 53 4.12 -28.14 8.62
N TRP A 54 5.34 -28.61 8.87
CA TRP A 54 6.02 -28.42 10.15
C TRP A 54 7.50 -28.14 9.94
N VAL A 55 8.12 -27.47 10.91
CA VAL A 55 9.57 -27.23 10.95
C VAL A 55 10.19 -28.11 12.04
N ILE A 56 11.14 -28.97 11.69
CA ILE A 56 11.81 -29.88 12.63
C ILE A 56 12.98 -29.15 13.30
N ALA A 57 13.82 -28.45 12.51
CA ALA A 57 15.00 -27.76 12.98
C ALA A 57 14.96 -26.27 12.59
N PRO A 58 14.20 -25.42 13.31
CA PRO A 58 14.06 -24.01 12.93
C PRO A 58 15.42 -23.29 12.94
N THR A 59 15.64 -22.47 11.90
CA THR A 59 16.88 -21.69 11.74
C THR A 59 16.57 -20.23 11.45
N LEU A 60 17.45 -19.34 11.92
CA LEU A 60 17.44 -17.91 11.60
C LEU A 60 18.45 -17.55 10.49
N ALA A 61 19.15 -18.56 9.93
CA ALA A 61 20.22 -18.33 8.95
C ALA A 61 19.76 -17.55 7.71
N HIS A 62 18.49 -17.72 7.28
CA HIS A 62 17.94 -16.98 6.14
C HIS A 62 17.71 -15.51 6.45
N PHE A 63 17.32 -15.18 7.67
CA PHE A 63 17.17 -13.80 8.14
C PHE A 63 18.53 -13.13 8.32
N GLU A 64 19.51 -13.86 8.88
CA GLU A 64 20.89 -13.38 8.95
C GLU A 64 21.48 -13.12 7.57
N HIS A 65 21.28 -14.05 6.64
CA HIS A 65 21.71 -13.89 5.25
C HIS A 65 21.11 -12.64 4.61
N LEU A 66 19.79 -12.45 4.74
CA LEU A 66 19.08 -11.27 4.20
C LEU A 66 19.62 -9.96 4.78
N LEU A 67 19.76 -9.88 6.11
CA LEU A 67 20.09 -8.64 6.78
C LEU A 67 21.56 -8.25 6.65
N PHE A 68 22.48 -9.24 6.60
CA PHE A 68 23.92 -8.98 6.67
C PHE A 68 24.71 -9.34 5.40
N LYS A 69 24.12 -10.12 4.49
CA LYS A 69 24.82 -10.58 3.27
C LYS A 69 24.17 -10.13 1.96
N THR A 70 23.03 -9.41 2.06
CA THR A 70 22.34 -8.85 0.91
C THR A 70 22.09 -7.37 1.10
N SER A 71 21.64 -6.68 0.05
CA SER A 71 21.21 -5.27 0.13
C SER A 71 19.79 -5.09 0.68
N TYR A 72 19.20 -6.12 1.30
CA TYR A 72 17.82 -6.08 1.81
C TYR A 72 17.52 -4.91 2.75
N PRO A 73 18.38 -4.54 3.72
CA PRO A 73 18.15 -3.37 4.56
C PRO A 73 18.04 -2.06 3.76
N ASN A 74 18.84 -1.92 2.68
CA ASN A 74 18.74 -0.78 1.78
C ASN A 74 17.42 -0.79 1.00
N TRP A 75 16.98 -1.96 0.51
CA TRP A 75 15.69 -2.09 -0.17
C TRP A 75 14.53 -1.71 0.75
N MET A 76 14.58 -2.16 2.00
CA MET A 76 13.59 -1.83 3.02
C MET A 76 13.53 -0.31 3.26
N TRP A 77 14.70 0.30 3.47
CA TRP A 77 14.78 1.75 3.66
C TRP A 77 14.28 2.52 2.44
N ASN A 78 14.67 2.10 1.24
CA ASN A 78 14.21 2.71 0.00
C ASN A 78 12.70 2.65 -0.14
N THR A 79 12.11 1.47 0.12
CA THR A 79 10.67 1.26 0.03
C THR A 79 9.92 2.15 1.03
N VAL A 80 10.36 2.20 2.28
CA VAL A 80 9.78 3.10 3.30
C VAL A 80 9.87 4.55 2.86
N LEU A 81 11.06 5.00 2.50
CA LEU A 81 11.31 6.39 2.13
C LEU A 81 10.47 6.81 0.91
N ILE A 82 10.50 6.01 -0.16
CA ILE A 82 9.76 6.29 -1.39
C ILE A 82 8.26 6.29 -1.12
N SER A 83 7.76 5.28 -0.39
CA SER A 83 6.33 5.16 -0.10
C SER A 83 5.82 6.31 0.78
N VAL A 84 6.56 6.71 1.81
CA VAL A 84 6.20 7.82 2.67
C VAL A 84 6.21 9.14 1.90
N VAL A 85 7.27 9.42 1.16
CA VAL A 85 7.42 10.67 0.40
C VAL A 85 6.35 10.77 -0.70
N ALA A 86 6.20 9.73 -1.51
CA ALA A 86 5.21 9.71 -2.58
C ALA A 86 3.77 9.84 -2.04
N THR A 87 3.43 9.13 -0.95
CA THR A 87 2.13 9.22 -0.29
C THR A 87 1.88 10.63 0.25
N PHE A 88 2.84 11.22 0.96
CA PHE A 88 2.69 12.55 1.53
C PHE A 88 2.41 13.62 0.45
N PHE A 89 3.24 13.67 -0.60
CA PHE A 89 3.04 14.65 -1.67
C PHE A 89 1.76 14.39 -2.45
N SER A 90 1.41 13.13 -2.69
CA SER A 90 0.17 12.77 -3.37
C SER A 90 -1.06 13.14 -2.57
N LEU A 91 -1.08 12.89 -1.26
CA LEU A 91 -2.17 13.30 -0.38
C LEU A 91 -2.31 14.81 -0.32
N PHE A 92 -1.20 15.51 -0.15
CA PHE A 92 -1.21 16.98 -0.12
C PHE A 92 -1.83 17.58 -1.38
N ALA A 93 -1.37 17.13 -2.56
CA ALA A 93 -1.91 17.58 -3.83
C ALA A 93 -3.39 17.19 -3.99
N SER A 94 -3.74 15.97 -3.58
CA SER A 94 -5.11 15.43 -3.69
C SER A 94 -6.11 16.15 -2.79
N VAL A 95 -5.71 16.55 -1.59
CA VAL A 95 -6.54 17.37 -0.69
C VAL A 95 -6.92 18.69 -1.36
N LEU A 96 -5.92 19.39 -1.91
CA LEU A 96 -6.15 20.66 -2.58
C LEU A 96 -7.03 20.49 -3.82
N ALA A 97 -6.75 19.46 -4.63
CA ALA A 97 -7.52 19.17 -5.83
C ALA A 97 -8.98 18.78 -5.49
N ALA A 98 -9.18 17.86 -4.55
CA ALA A 98 -10.50 17.41 -4.14
C ALA A 98 -11.32 18.57 -3.54
N TYR A 99 -10.70 19.40 -2.70
CA TYR A 99 -11.35 20.58 -2.12
C TYR A 99 -11.76 21.59 -3.22
N ALA A 100 -10.86 21.88 -4.14
CA ALA A 100 -11.16 22.80 -5.24
C ALA A 100 -12.31 22.29 -6.11
N ILE A 101 -12.30 21.02 -6.48
CA ILE A 101 -13.31 20.44 -7.39
C ILE A 101 -14.67 20.32 -6.69
N GLU A 102 -14.71 19.80 -5.46
CA GLU A 102 -15.97 19.47 -4.79
C GLU A 102 -16.59 20.68 -4.08
N ARG A 103 -15.76 21.57 -3.51
CA ARG A 103 -16.21 22.65 -2.61
C ARG A 103 -16.20 24.04 -3.26
N LEU A 104 -15.15 24.37 -4.02
CA LEU A 104 -15.11 25.69 -4.67
C LEU A 104 -15.99 25.77 -5.92
N ARG A 105 -16.32 24.63 -6.55
CA ARG A 105 -17.26 24.50 -7.67
C ARG A 105 -17.02 25.54 -8.77
N PHE A 106 -15.76 25.74 -9.16
CA PHE A 106 -15.40 26.64 -10.25
C PHE A 106 -15.92 26.16 -11.61
N ASN A 107 -16.01 27.05 -12.58
CA ASN A 107 -16.43 26.67 -13.92
C ASN A 107 -15.51 25.62 -14.51
N GLY A 108 -16.05 24.45 -14.85
CA GLY A 108 -15.28 23.30 -15.34
C GLY A 108 -14.85 22.31 -14.27
N SER A 109 -15.17 22.50 -12.98
CA SER A 109 -14.79 21.59 -11.88
C SER A 109 -15.25 20.15 -12.14
N ARG A 110 -16.45 19.97 -12.68
CA ARG A 110 -17.00 18.66 -13.03
C ARG A 110 -16.16 17.96 -14.11
N GLN A 111 -15.74 18.69 -15.14
CA GLN A 111 -14.91 18.18 -16.24
C GLN A 111 -13.52 17.79 -15.72
N VAL A 112 -12.92 18.63 -14.88
CA VAL A 112 -11.62 18.31 -14.24
C VAL A 112 -11.74 17.07 -13.37
N GLY A 113 -12.78 16.96 -12.54
CA GLY A 113 -13.03 15.76 -11.73
C GLY A 113 -13.19 14.49 -12.60
N LEU A 114 -13.90 14.61 -13.73
CA LEU A 114 -14.03 13.50 -14.68
C LEU A 114 -12.67 13.14 -15.33
N CYS A 115 -11.87 14.12 -15.71
CA CYS A 115 -10.52 13.88 -16.26
C CYS A 115 -9.61 13.18 -15.25
N ILE A 116 -9.65 13.56 -13.96
CA ILE A 116 -8.89 12.90 -12.90
C ILE A 116 -9.37 11.45 -12.73
N PHE A 117 -10.69 11.22 -12.76
CA PHE A 117 -11.23 9.86 -12.70
C PHE A 117 -10.80 9.02 -13.91
N LEU A 118 -10.83 9.58 -15.12
CA LEU A 118 -10.36 8.90 -16.32
C LEU A 118 -8.84 8.61 -16.24
N ALA A 119 -8.05 9.53 -15.69
CA ALA A 119 -6.63 9.31 -15.46
C ALA A 119 -6.38 8.15 -14.50
N TYR A 120 -7.21 8.00 -13.47
CA TYR A 120 -7.14 6.84 -12.55
C TYR A 120 -7.39 5.51 -13.26
N LEU A 121 -8.24 5.48 -14.29
CA LEU A 121 -8.52 4.26 -15.05
C LEU A 121 -7.38 3.83 -15.97
N VAL A 122 -6.39 4.68 -16.21
CA VAL A 122 -5.22 4.31 -17.03
C VAL A 122 -4.31 3.38 -16.24
N PRO A 123 -4.07 2.15 -16.70
CA PRO A 123 -3.22 1.20 -15.98
C PRO A 123 -1.78 1.70 -15.87
N PRO A 124 -1.15 1.66 -14.69
CA PRO A 124 0.26 1.99 -14.52
C PRO A 124 1.18 1.20 -15.46
N SER A 125 0.78 -0.04 -15.80
CA SER A 125 1.47 -0.91 -16.77
C SER A 125 1.50 -0.39 -18.21
N ILE A 126 0.78 0.68 -18.53
CA ILE A 126 0.87 1.35 -19.83
C ILE A 126 1.67 2.64 -19.68
N LEU A 127 1.51 3.34 -18.55
CA LEU A 127 2.16 4.63 -18.31
C LEU A 127 3.68 4.53 -18.12
N PHE A 128 4.21 3.37 -17.72
CA PHE A 128 5.65 3.26 -17.45
C PHE A 128 6.51 3.54 -18.69
N ILE A 129 6.03 3.24 -19.91
CA ILE A 129 6.78 3.44 -21.15
C ILE A 129 7.07 4.94 -21.40
N PRO A 130 6.06 5.84 -21.49
CA PRO A 130 6.32 7.26 -21.66
C PRO A 130 7.02 7.88 -20.44
N LEU A 131 6.75 7.39 -19.23
CA LEU A 131 7.43 7.87 -18.02
C LEU A 131 8.91 7.49 -18.01
N ALA A 132 9.29 6.30 -18.49
CA ALA A 132 10.68 5.90 -18.62
C ALA A 132 11.48 6.86 -19.49
N PHE A 133 10.87 7.31 -20.60
CA PHE A 133 11.50 8.31 -21.48
C PHE A 133 11.72 9.64 -20.76
N ILE A 134 10.72 10.12 -20.02
CA ILE A 134 10.80 11.37 -19.24
C ILE A 134 11.87 11.24 -18.13
N VAL A 135 11.86 10.15 -17.37
CA VAL A 135 12.81 9.87 -16.31
C VAL A 135 14.25 9.85 -16.86
N PHE A 136 14.44 9.21 -18.03
CA PHE A 136 15.74 9.17 -18.70
C PHE A 136 16.20 10.57 -19.15
N GLN A 137 15.31 11.35 -19.77
CA GLN A 137 15.65 12.72 -20.21
C GLN A 137 15.99 13.66 -19.06
N LEU A 138 15.35 13.48 -17.90
CA LEU A 138 15.63 14.26 -16.69
C LEU A 138 16.90 13.80 -15.96
N GLY A 139 17.56 12.73 -16.42
CA GLY A 139 18.74 12.17 -15.76
C GLY A 139 18.45 11.55 -14.39
N LEU A 140 17.20 11.14 -14.16
CA LEU A 140 16.75 10.56 -12.87
C LEU A 140 16.78 9.04 -12.84
N PHE A 141 17.15 8.41 -13.98
CA PHE A 141 17.23 6.95 -14.08
C PHE A 141 18.19 6.38 -13.03
N ASP A 142 17.82 5.25 -12.44
CA ASP A 142 18.52 4.58 -11.35
C ASP A 142 18.67 5.42 -10.06
N THR A 143 17.72 6.32 -9.82
CA THR A 143 17.65 7.10 -8.58
C THR A 143 16.31 6.91 -7.88
N ARG A 144 16.29 7.10 -6.54
CA ARG A 144 15.04 7.08 -5.76
C ARG A 144 14.04 8.17 -6.18
N TRP A 145 14.55 9.29 -6.71
CA TRP A 145 13.74 10.40 -7.22
C TRP A 145 12.89 9.99 -8.42
N ALA A 146 13.36 9.06 -9.25
CA ALA A 146 12.57 8.53 -10.34
C ALA A 146 11.22 7.99 -9.83
N LEU A 147 11.25 7.22 -8.74
CA LEU A 147 10.05 6.63 -8.15
C LEU A 147 9.21 7.64 -7.38
N MET A 148 9.86 8.50 -6.58
CA MET A 148 9.17 9.54 -5.80
C MET A 148 8.38 10.51 -6.69
N LEU A 149 8.86 10.79 -7.90
CA LEU A 149 8.21 11.71 -8.85
C LEU A 149 7.21 11.01 -9.77
N THR A 150 7.36 9.73 -10.03
CA THR A 150 6.46 8.99 -10.93
C THR A 150 5.28 8.34 -10.20
N TYR A 151 5.42 7.91 -8.94
CA TYR A 151 4.32 7.32 -8.17
C TYR A 151 3.11 8.26 -7.99
N PRO A 152 3.27 9.57 -7.81
CA PRO A 152 2.15 10.51 -7.82
C PRO A 152 1.25 10.42 -9.04
N THR A 153 1.73 9.94 -10.19
CA THR A 153 0.92 9.82 -11.41
C THR A 153 -0.31 8.92 -11.26
N PHE A 154 -0.22 7.89 -10.43
CA PHE A 154 -1.36 7.01 -10.11
C PHE A 154 -1.92 7.26 -8.70
N LEU A 155 -1.12 7.76 -7.77
CA LEU A 155 -1.58 8.03 -6.41
C LEU A 155 -2.48 9.26 -6.32
N ILE A 156 -2.14 10.37 -7.02
CA ILE A 156 -2.94 11.60 -6.98
C ILE A 156 -4.36 11.36 -7.53
N PRO A 157 -4.56 10.77 -8.72
CA PRO A 157 -5.91 10.50 -9.20
C PRO A 157 -6.73 9.66 -8.24
N PHE A 158 -6.15 8.59 -7.69
CA PHE A 158 -6.80 7.71 -6.72
C PHE A 158 -7.22 8.46 -5.45
N CYS A 159 -6.26 9.15 -4.80
CA CYS A 159 -6.54 9.87 -3.56
C CYS A 159 -7.53 11.02 -3.77
N THR A 160 -7.42 11.74 -4.88
CA THR A 160 -8.34 12.84 -5.19
C THR A 160 -9.77 12.33 -5.33
N TRP A 161 -9.95 11.24 -6.07
CA TRP A 161 -11.28 10.65 -6.26
C TRP A 161 -11.89 10.17 -4.94
N LEU A 162 -11.09 9.50 -4.10
CA LEU A 162 -11.53 9.03 -2.79
C LEU A 162 -11.88 10.21 -1.87
N LEU A 163 -11.04 11.23 -1.80
CA LEU A 163 -11.26 12.41 -0.95
C LEU A 163 -12.45 13.25 -1.41
N MET A 164 -12.73 13.33 -2.71
CA MET A 164 -13.97 13.98 -3.22
C MET A 164 -15.20 13.32 -2.61
N GLY A 165 -15.24 11.98 -2.52
CA GLY A 165 -16.33 11.25 -1.86
C GLY A 165 -16.50 11.63 -0.40
N TYR A 166 -15.38 11.71 0.34
CA TYR A 166 -15.41 12.13 1.75
C TYR A 166 -15.83 13.60 1.92
N PHE A 167 -15.27 14.49 1.15
CA PHE A 167 -15.63 15.92 1.25
C PHE A 167 -17.10 16.12 0.94
N ARG A 168 -17.66 15.40 -0.02
CA ARG A 168 -19.09 15.47 -0.35
C ARG A 168 -20.01 15.12 0.83
N SER A 169 -19.58 14.25 1.72
CA SER A 169 -20.36 13.82 2.89
C SER A 169 -20.41 14.86 4.03
N ILE A 170 -19.51 15.85 4.03
CA ILE A 170 -19.48 16.91 5.03
C ILE A 170 -20.57 17.95 4.69
N PRO A 171 -21.46 18.32 5.62
CA PRO A 171 -22.50 19.34 5.38
C PRO A 171 -21.91 20.67 4.94
N TYR A 172 -22.47 21.24 3.87
CA TYR A 172 -21.96 22.49 3.27
C TYR A 172 -22.25 23.70 4.16
N GLU A 173 -23.29 23.62 4.97
CA GLU A 173 -23.75 24.63 5.91
C GLU A 173 -22.64 25.05 6.90
N LEU A 174 -21.76 24.12 7.27
CA LEU A 174 -20.62 24.42 8.15
C LEU A 174 -19.64 25.41 7.50
N GLU A 175 -19.45 25.30 6.20
CA GLU A 175 -18.59 26.24 5.47
C GLU A 175 -19.26 27.59 5.27
N GLU A 176 -20.58 27.59 5.02
CA GLU A 176 -21.38 28.83 4.89
C GLU A 176 -21.38 29.64 6.19
N CYS A 177 -21.59 28.99 7.34
CA CYS A 177 -21.49 29.66 8.64
C CYS A 177 -20.11 30.29 8.85
N ALA A 178 -19.03 29.55 8.53
CA ALA A 178 -17.68 30.07 8.67
C ALA A 178 -17.39 31.24 7.70
N LEU A 179 -17.98 31.25 6.51
CA LEU A 179 -17.87 32.37 5.58
C LEU A 179 -18.56 33.64 6.12
N ILE A 180 -19.72 33.47 6.76
CA ILE A 180 -20.44 34.57 7.41
C ILE A 180 -19.59 35.16 8.56
N ASP A 181 -18.89 34.29 9.30
CA ASP A 181 -17.96 34.70 10.37
C ASP A 181 -16.63 35.30 9.82
N GLY A 182 -16.49 35.44 8.49
CA GLY A 182 -15.34 36.06 7.86
C GLY A 182 -14.12 35.14 7.67
N ALA A 183 -14.28 33.81 7.79
CA ALA A 183 -13.19 32.89 7.56
C ALA A 183 -12.78 32.83 6.07
N SER A 184 -11.48 32.81 5.81
CA SER A 184 -10.95 32.58 4.47
C SER A 184 -11.12 31.10 4.03
N ARG A 185 -11.10 30.83 2.72
CA ARG A 185 -11.19 29.46 2.19
C ARG A 185 -10.13 28.51 2.72
N LEU A 186 -8.90 29.00 2.96
CA LEU A 186 -7.84 28.23 3.55
C LEU A 186 -8.12 27.91 5.03
N GLN A 187 -8.70 28.86 5.76
CA GLN A 187 -9.11 28.61 7.16
C GLN A 187 -10.25 27.60 7.22
N ILE A 188 -11.22 27.65 6.30
CA ILE A 188 -12.30 26.65 6.22
C ILE A 188 -11.70 25.27 5.94
N LEU A 189 -10.83 25.15 4.93
CA LEU A 189 -10.17 23.89 4.62
C LEU A 189 -9.43 23.33 5.85
N THR A 190 -8.58 24.13 6.49
CA THR A 190 -7.67 23.63 7.56
C THR A 190 -8.36 23.47 8.90
N LYS A 191 -9.36 24.28 9.23
CA LYS A 191 -9.99 24.29 10.56
C LYS A 191 -11.33 23.55 10.62
N ILE A 192 -11.98 23.32 9.48
CA ILE A 192 -13.32 22.69 9.41
C ILE A 192 -13.25 21.41 8.59
N VAL A 193 -12.91 21.50 7.30
CA VAL A 193 -13.00 20.37 6.39
C VAL A 193 -12.00 19.27 6.71
N LEU A 194 -10.72 19.61 6.87
CA LEU A 194 -9.68 18.63 7.16
C LEU A 194 -9.88 17.89 8.50
N PRO A 195 -10.21 18.56 9.62
CA PRO A 195 -10.50 17.85 10.87
C PRO A 195 -11.69 16.88 10.77
N LEU A 196 -12.74 17.25 10.05
CA LEU A 196 -13.89 16.38 9.82
C LEU A 196 -13.59 15.23 8.84
N ALA A 197 -12.62 15.44 7.92
CA ALA A 197 -12.22 14.46 6.94
C ALA A 197 -11.07 13.55 7.40
N VAL A 198 -10.61 13.64 8.65
CA VAL A 198 -9.50 12.82 9.17
C VAL A 198 -9.65 11.32 8.88
N PRO A 199 -10.83 10.69 9.06
CA PRO A 199 -10.98 9.27 8.70
C PRO A 199 -10.72 9.02 7.21
N GLY A 200 -11.22 9.88 6.34
CA GLY A 200 -11.00 9.80 4.90
C GLY A 200 -9.53 10.04 4.51
N LEU A 201 -8.85 10.97 5.19
CA LEU A 201 -7.42 11.22 4.96
C LEU A 201 -6.57 10.03 5.37
N ILE A 202 -6.88 9.42 6.51
CA ILE A 202 -6.19 8.21 6.99
C ILE A 202 -6.41 7.07 6.01
N SER A 203 -7.66 6.82 5.60
CA SER A 203 -7.99 5.78 4.62
C SER A 203 -7.24 6.00 3.30
N ALA A 204 -7.29 7.22 2.74
CA ALA A 204 -6.56 7.56 1.52
C ALA A 204 -5.05 7.36 1.68
N GLY A 205 -4.49 7.75 2.83
CA GLY A 205 -3.07 7.60 3.15
C GLY A 205 -2.63 6.15 3.22
N ILE A 206 -3.37 5.30 3.90
CA ILE A 206 -3.06 3.87 4.02
C ILE A 206 -3.11 3.19 2.66
N PHE A 207 -4.15 3.46 1.87
CA PHE A 207 -4.25 2.90 0.53
C PHE A 207 -3.13 3.38 -0.39
N ALA A 208 -2.84 4.70 -0.39
CA ALA A 208 -1.75 5.26 -1.19
C ALA A 208 -0.39 4.68 -0.79
N PHE A 209 -0.13 4.57 0.52
CA PHE A 209 1.08 3.93 1.04
C PHE A 209 1.17 2.47 0.57
N THR A 210 0.08 1.71 0.67
CA THR A 210 0.05 0.30 0.26
C THR A 210 0.26 0.14 -1.24
N LEU A 211 -0.35 0.99 -2.07
CA LEU A 211 -0.13 1.00 -3.51
C LEU A 211 1.32 1.30 -3.86
N SER A 212 1.91 2.32 -3.20
CA SER A 212 3.32 2.66 -3.38
C SER A 212 4.26 1.57 -2.88
N TRP A 213 3.95 0.94 -1.74
CA TRP A 213 4.73 -0.15 -1.15
C TRP A 213 4.84 -1.36 -2.06
N ASN A 214 3.73 -1.74 -2.69
CA ASN A 214 3.65 -2.92 -3.56
C ASN A 214 3.97 -2.61 -5.02
N GLU A 215 4.33 -1.35 -5.35
CA GLU A 215 4.63 -1.00 -6.72
C GLU A 215 5.88 -1.74 -7.22
N PHE A 216 5.76 -2.35 -8.38
CA PHE A 216 6.79 -3.23 -8.93
C PHE A 216 7.26 -2.78 -10.32
N ILE A 217 6.35 -2.36 -11.19
CA ILE A 217 6.63 -2.15 -12.62
C ILE A 217 7.56 -0.94 -12.83
N TYR A 218 7.26 0.19 -12.18
CA TYR A 218 8.08 1.39 -12.28
C TYR A 218 9.43 1.16 -11.61
N ALA A 219 9.44 0.52 -10.43
CA ALA A 219 10.66 0.22 -9.71
C ALA A 219 11.57 -0.74 -10.51
N LEU A 220 11.01 -1.78 -11.14
CA LEU A 220 11.77 -2.70 -12.00
C LEU A 220 12.32 -2.01 -13.24
N THR A 221 11.56 -1.04 -13.79
CA THR A 221 11.93 -0.37 -15.04
C THR A 221 12.96 0.75 -14.82
N PHE A 222 12.82 1.53 -13.74
CA PHE A 222 13.60 2.75 -13.53
C PHE A 222 14.85 2.53 -12.67
N ILE A 223 14.92 1.44 -11.91
CA ILE A 223 16.02 1.16 -10.99
C ILE A 223 16.78 -0.09 -11.45
N GLN A 224 18.09 0.05 -11.59
CA GLN A 224 19.00 -1.05 -12.00
C GLN A 224 19.94 -1.47 -10.87
N SER A 225 20.56 -0.51 -10.18
CA SER A 225 21.53 -0.81 -9.13
C SER A 225 20.87 -1.48 -7.93
N SER A 226 21.52 -2.52 -7.39
CA SER A 226 21.00 -3.28 -6.25
C SER A 226 20.71 -2.40 -5.03
N GLU A 227 21.52 -1.37 -4.80
CA GLU A 227 21.40 -0.47 -3.65
C GLU A 227 20.15 0.41 -3.69
N ASN A 228 19.64 0.74 -4.89
CA ASN A 228 18.49 1.62 -5.08
C ASN A 228 17.16 0.86 -5.21
N LYS A 229 17.19 -0.47 -5.32
CA LYS A 229 15.97 -1.28 -5.46
C LYS A 229 15.02 -1.12 -4.27
N THR A 230 13.75 -1.35 -4.54
CA THR A 230 12.70 -1.53 -3.52
C THR A 230 12.59 -3.01 -3.13
N VAL A 231 11.96 -3.31 -1.99
CA VAL A 231 11.78 -4.69 -1.51
C VAL A 231 11.13 -5.58 -2.56
N PRO A 232 9.99 -5.22 -3.20
CA PRO A 232 9.37 -6.10 -4.19
C PRO A 232 10.30 -6.47 -5.34
N VAL A 233 11.08 -5.51 -5.83
CA VAL A 233 12.03 -5.72 -6.95
C VAL A 233 13.28 -6.45 -6.47
N GLY A 234 13.88 -6.01 -5.37
CA GLY A 234 15.12 -6.58 -4.85
C GLY A 234 14.95 -8.06 -4.49
N VAL A 235 13.88 -8.42 -3.77
CA VAL A 235 13.59 -9.81 -3.39
C VAL A 235 13.45 -10.70 -4.64
N LEU A 236 12.70 -10.25 -5.64
CA LEU A 236 12.47 -11.07 -6.82
C LEU A 236 13.70 -11.17 -7.72
N THR A 237 14.46 -10.09 -7.90
CA THR A 237 15.57 -10.07 -8.87
C THR A 237 16.92 -10.53 -8.32
N GLU A 238 17.11 -10.48 -6.99
CA GLU A 238 18.38 -10.84 -6.36
C GLU A 238 18.35 -12.21 -5.68
N LEU A 239 17.18 -12.66 -5.17
CA LEU A 239 17.04 -13.96 -4.52
C LEU A 239 16.59 -15.06 -5.48
N VAL A 240 16.22 -14.70 -6.72
CA VAL A 240 15.89 -15.62 -7.80
C VAL A 240 16.92 -15.42 -8.90
N ARG A 241 17.89 -16.33 -9.01
CA ARG A 241 18.99 -16.27 -9.99
C ARG A 241 18.93 -17.48 -10.92
N GLY A 242 18.36 -17.28 -12.11
CA GLY A 242 18.17 -18.36 -13.07
C GLY A 242 17.31 -19.50 -12.49
N ASP A 243 17.85 -20.72 -12.49
CA ASP A 243 17.16 -21.90 -11.93
C ASP A 243 17.39 -22.09 -10.42
N ILE A 244 18.16 -21.21 -9.78
CA ILE A 244 18.43 -21.29 -8.33
C ILE A 244 17.48 -20.37 -7.60
N PHE A 245 16.58 -20.95 -6.85
CA PHE A 245 15.61 -20.24 -6.03
C PHE A 245 16.01 -20.39 -4.55
N GLU A 246 16.34 -19.27 -3.92
CA GLU A 246 16.52 -19.22 -2.48
C GLU A 246 15.16 -19.09 -1.77
N TRP A 247 14.31 -20.12 -1.90
CA TRP A 247 12.93 -20.09 -1.42
C TRP A 247 12.78 -19.67 0.03
N CYS A 248 13.66 -20.17 0.91
CA CYS A 248 13.60 -19.83 2.33
C CYS A 248 13.94 -18.36 2.57
N ALA A 249 14.97 -17.84 1.90
CA ALA A 249 15.35 -16.42 1.99
C ALA A 249 14.28 -15.52 1.33
N LEU A 250 13.69 -15.95 0.22
CA LEU A 250 12.59 -15.26 -0.44
C LEU A 250 11.37 -15.15 0.46
N MET A 251 10.98 -16.23 1.14
CA MET A 251 9.86 -16.23 2.09
C MET A 251 10.18 -15.39 3.34
N ALA A 252 11.41 -15.41 3.82
CA ALA A 252 11.85 -14.54 4.91
C ALA A 252 11.81 -13.07 4.51
N GLY A 253 12.24 -12.73 3.28
CA GLY A 253 12.16 -11.38 2.73
C GLY A 253 10.73 -10.89 2.55
N ALA A 254 9.84 -11.73 2.05
CA ALA A 254 8.42 -11.42 1.92
C ALA A 254 7.75 -11.23 3.29
N LEU A 255 8.08 -12.07 4.29
CA LEU A 255 7.57 -11.95 5.65
C LEU A 255 7.99 -10.60 6.27
N PHE A 256 9.28 -10.27 6.24
CA PHE A 256 9.77 -8.98 6.72
C PHE A 256 9.19 -7.80 5.95
N GLY A 257 9.05 -7.92 4.63
CA GLY A 257 8.44 -6.89 3.78
C GLY A 257 6.96 -6.64 4.07
N SER A 258 6.26 -7.62 4.66
CA SER A 258 4.84 -7.45 5.04
C SER A 258 4.66 -6.75 6.40
N LEU A 259 5.66 -6.77 7.28
CA LEU A 259 5.54 -6.23 8.64
C LEU A 259 5.20 -4.73 8.69
N PRO A 260 5.86 -3.83 7.93
CA PRO A 260 5.54 -2.40 7.99
C PRO A 260 4.10 -2.10 7.57
N VAL A 261 3.60 -2.79 6.56
CA VAL A 261 2.21 -2.64 6.09
C VAL A 261 1.24 -3.15 7.17
N ALA A 262 1.48 -4.34 7.72
CA ALA A 262 0.66 -4.90 8.79
C ALA A 262 0.64 -3.99 10.02
N PHE A 263 1.80 -3.40 10.38
CA PHE A 263 1.90 -2.46 11.49
C PHE A 263 1.05 -1.21 11.25
N ILE A 264 1.14 -0.59 10.07
CA ILE A 264 0.34 0.59 9.71
C ILE A 264 -1.15 0.27 9.78
N TYR A 265 -1.58 -0.85 9.19
CA TYR A 265 -2.99 -1.25 9.25
C TYR A 265 -3.47 -1.50 10.69
N SER A 266 -2.66 -2.15 11.52
CA SER A 266 -3.01 -2.41 12.92
C SER A 266 -3.13 -1.14 13.74
N PHE A 267 -2.32 -0.13 13.45
CA PHE A 267 -2.35 1.14 14.17
C PHE A 267 -3.58 1.98 13.83
N PHE A 268 -4.03 1.91 12.58
CA PHE A 268 -5.15 2.74 12.09
C PHE A 268 -6.47 1.97 11.96
N VAL A 269 -6.57 0.75 12.48
CA VAL A 269 -7.78 -0.10 12.38
C VAL A 269 -9.05 0.57 12.91
N GLU A 270 -8.91 1.46 13.91
CA GLU A 270 -10.05 2.19 14.49
C GLU A 270 -10.67 3.24 13.56
N TYR A 271 -9.97 3.61 12.49
CA TYR A 271 -10.44 4.61 11.51
C TYR A 271 -11.06 3.98 10.25
N TYR A 272 -11.16 2.66 10.22
CA TYR A 272 -11.80 1.86 9.19
C TYR A 272 -13.18 1.38 9.67
#